data_444fe02e0598c90d36d17a53a383b335
#
_entry.id   444fe02e0598c90d36d17a53a383b335
#
_cell.length_a   1.000
_cell.length_b   1.000
_cell.length_c   1.000
_cell.angle_alpha   90.00
_cell.angle_beta   90.00
_cell.angle_gamma   90.00
#
_symmetry.space_group_name_H-M   'P 1'
#
loop_
_entity.id
_entity.type
_entity.pdbx_description
1 polymer ?
#
loop_
_entity_poly.entity_id
_entity_poly.type
_entity_poly.pdbx_seq_one_letter_code
_entity_poly.pdbx_strand_id
1 'polypeptide(L)'
;MKLGFNEANDRFCKNHSVMMDLELCEKYGFDCIDIQSECLNRDLEAGKITLEEMGAWFQSHHLKMLSYNALCFFNMKQTQEEKDAVMAKLDQIIADCNKLGCKMIVVVPSMDLTVPATVDEIREDAVAVLKEMVKKVEPHGIKLSIEFCGAPTMSINRFEYAYDIVTEVDHPLVGITLDQYHFHAMASEWAALEKADGKKIFVWHLNGMENMPCGAAYNNDEKRLWPGEPGDCLDHKRYADTLKKIGFEGGVCTMEVFRPDYYKLSNEENIKKAAEVTKAHVAKYWAD
;
A
#
# COMPACT_ATOMS: atom_id res chain seq x y z
N MET A 1 -10.84 -0.23 14.40
CA MET A 1 -9.70 -0.24 13.44
C MET A 1 -9.19 -1.67 13.30
N LYS A 2 -9.16 -2.21 12.09
CA LYS A 2 -8.52 -3.50 11.80
C LYS A 2 -7.01 -3.32 11.73
N LEU A 3 -6.28 -4.35 12.12
CA LEU A 3 -4.81 -4.36 12.11
C LEU A 3 -4.32 -5.13 10.90
N GLY A 4 -3.54 -4.48 10.06
CA GLY A 4 -2.93 -5.06 8.88
C GLY A 4 -1.41 -5.19 9.02
N PHE A 5 -0.86 -6.16 8.31
CA PHE A 5 0.58 -6.35 8.12
C PHE A 5 0.89 -6.28 6.62
N ASN A 6 1.98 -5.62 6.26
CA ASN A 6 2.48 -5.61 4.90
C ASN A 6 3.78 -6.41 4.83
N GLU A 7 3.89 -7.38 3.92
CA GLU A 7 5.08 -8.22 3.74
C GLU A 7 6.37 -7.42 3.44
N ALA A 8 6.24 -6.13 3.12
CA ALA A 8 7.40 -5.25 3.00
C ALA A 8 8.26 -5.20 4.28
N ASN A 9 7.66 -5.42 5.46
CA ASN A 9 8.37 -5.38 6.74
C ASN A 9 9.42 -6.46 6.89
N ASP A 10 9.24 -7.63 6.28
CA ASP A 10 10.09 -8.79 6.50
C ASP A 10 10.49 -9.57 5.24
N ARG A 11 10.10 -9.09 4.06
CA ARG A 11 10.36 -9.75 2.75
C ARG A 11 11.82 -10.15 2.50
N PHE A 12 12.77 -9.52 3.17
CA PHE A 12 14.20 -9.82 3.11
C PHE A 12 14.74 -10.48 4.39
N CYS A 13 13.88 -10.83 5.35
CA CYS A 13 14.28 -11.65 6.48
C CYS A 13 14.73 -13.03 6.00
N LYS A 14 15.65 -13.64 6.76
CA LYS A 14 16.18 -14.96 6.40
C LYS A 14 15.07 -16.02 6.43
N ASN A 15 14.99 -16.80 5.35
CA ASN A 15 14.00 -17.88 5.18
C ASN A 15 12.54 -17.40 5.03
N HIS A 16 12.34 -16.14 4.65
CA HIS A 16 11.01 -15.62 4.38
C HIS A 16 10.22 -16.48 3.38
N SER A 17 8.95 -16.70 3.67
CA SER A 17 7.95 -17.24 2.72
C SER A 17 6.55 -16.69 3.04
N VAL A 18 5.74 -16.55 2.00
CA VAL A 18 4.35 -16.06 2.15
C VAL A 18 3.57 -16.90 3.17
N MET A 19 3.69 -18.22 3.15
CA MET A 19 2.98 -19.09 4.11
C MET A 19 3.41 -18.87 5.55
N MET A 20 4.71 -18.64 5.79
CA MET A 20 5.20 -18.29 7.12
C MET A 20 4.57 -17.01 7.63
N ASP A 21 4.44 -15.98 6.76
CA ASP A 21 3.82 -14.72 7.14
C ASP A 21 2.34 -14.87 7.45
N LEU A 22 1.61 -15.70 6.67
CA LEU A 22 0.21 -15.99 6.97
C LEU A 22 0.04 -16.63 8.35
N GLU A 23 0.84 -17.65 8.65
CA GLU A 23 0.79 -18.36 9.94
C GLU A 23 1.16 -17.45 11.12
N LEU A 24 2.19 -16.62 10.95
CA LEU A 24 2.64 -15.71 12.00
C LEU A 24 1.68 -14.52 12.18
N CYS A 25 1.16 -13.95 11.11
CA CYS A 25 0.15 -12.88 11.20
C CYS A 25 -1.13 -13.36 11.89
N GLU A 26 -1.61 -14.57 11.56
CA GLU A 26 -2.73 -15.23 12.25
C GLU A 26 -2.41 -15.40 13.74
N LYS A 27 -1.24 -15.94 14.07
CA LYS A 27 -0.76 -16.19 15.44
C LYS A 27 -0.69 -14.91 16.27
N TYR A 28 -0.21 -13.81 15.69
CA TYR A 28 -0.06 -12.53 16.39
C TYR A 28 -1.28 -11.63 16.30
N GLY A 29 -2.37 -12.10 15.67
CA GLY A 29 -3.69 -11.49 15.68
C GLY A 29 -3.79 -10.23 14.83
N PHE A 30 -3.22 -10.27 13.63
CA PHE A 30 -3.59 -9.37 12.56
C PHE A 30 -4.93 -9.78 11.94
N ASP A 31 -5.69 -8.82 11.46
CA ASP A 31 -6.96 -9.06 10.78
C ASP A 31 -6.76 -9.27 9.28
N CYS A 32 -5.71 -8.66 8.72
CA CYS A 32 -5.43 -8.72 7.29
C CYS A 32 -3.94 -8.55 6.96
N ILE A 33 -3.59 -8.90 5.72
CA ILE A 33 -2.23 -8.83 5.19
C ILE A 33 -2.23 -8.25 3.77
N ASP A 34 -1.28 -7.35 3.49
CA ASP A 34 -0.92 -6.93 2.14
C ASP A 34 0.16 -7.85 1.61
N ILE A 35 -0.15 -8.59 0.55
CA ILE A 35 0.78 -9.55 -0.05
C ILE A 35 1.61 -8.84 -1.13
N GLN A 36 2.93 -8.85 -0.95
CA GLN A 36 3.86 -8.32 -1.93
C GLN A 36 3.93 -9.20 -3.16
N SER A 37 3.67 -8.62 -4.33
CA SER A 37 3.66 -9.37 -5.61
C SER A 37 4.96 -10.11 -5.89
N GLU A 38 6.09 -9.53 -5.47
CA GLU A 38 7.42 -10.16 -5.62
C GLU A 38 7.56 -11.41 -4.76
N CYS A 39 7.08 -11.35 -3.51
CA CYS A 39 7.10 -12.49 -2.58
C CYS A 39 6.20 -13.62 -3.08
N LEU A 40 4.98 -13.28 -3.48
CA LEU A 40 4.03 -14.23 -4.03
C LEU A 40 4.58 -14.92 -5.28
N ASN A 41 5.02 -14.15 -6.28
CA ASN A 41 5.54 -14.72 -7.53
C ASN A 41 6.76 -15.61 -7.28
N ARG A 42 7.70 -15.18 -6.43
CA ARG A 42 8.88 -15.99 -6.05
C ARG A 42 8.47 -17.34 -5.47
N ASP A 43 7.50 -17.36 -4.57
CA ASP A 43 7.11 -18.60 -3.89
C ASP A 43 6.23 -19.50 -4.76
N LEU A 44 5.42 -18.94 -5.67
CA LEU A 44 4.69 -19.67 -6.72
C LEU A 44 5.66 -20.31 -7.73
N GLU A 45 6.64 -19.56 -8.26
CA GLU A 45 7.64 -20.05 -9.20
C GLU A 45 8.54 -21.13 -8.59
N ALA A 46 8.84 -21.01 -7.29
CA ALA A 46 9.57 -22.02 -6.56
C ALA A 46 8.75 -23.27 -6.19
N GLY A 47 7.46 -23.28 -6.50
CA GLY A 47 6.54 -24.38 -6.17
C GLY A 47 6.35 -24.59 -4.67
N LYS A 48 6.55 -23.54 -3.86
CA LYS A 48 6.38 -23.63 -2.40
C LYS A 48 4.90 -23.53 -1.99
N ILE A 49 4.08 -22.92 -2.83
CA ILE A 49 2.64 -22.74 -2.63
C ILE A 49 1.93 -22.65 -3.98
N THR A 50 0.63 -22.91 -3.98
CA THR A 50 -0.28 -22.61 -5.11
C THR A 50 -1.31 -21.55 -4.69
N LEU A 51 -1.89 -20.84 -5.66
CA LEU A 51 -2.96 -19.88 -5.38
C LEU A 51 -4.20 -20.56 -4.79
N GLU A 52 -4.47 -21.79 -5.18
CA GLU A 52 -5.57 -22.61 -4.67
C GLU A 52 -5.38 -22.97 -3.19
N GLU A 53 -4.18 -23.42 -2.80
CA GLU A 53 -3.84 -23.70 -1.39
C GLU A 53 -3.93 -22.45 -0.53
N MET A 54 -3.39 -21.33 -1.01
CA MET A 54 -3.43 -20.06 -0.31
C MET A 54 -4.85 -19.51 -0.17
N GLY A 55 -5.68 -19.64 -1.24
CA GLY A 55 -7.10 -19.26 -1.20
C GLY A 55 -7.89 -20.10 -0.20
N ALA A 56 -7.65 -21.41 -0.15
CA ALA A 56 -8.26 -22.31 0.85
C ALA A 56 -7.82 -21.96 2.28
N TRP A 57 -6.55 -21.60 2.46
CA TRP A 57 -6.04 -21.14 3.75
C TRP A 57 -6.78 -19.89 4.24
N PHE A 58 -6.93 -18.84 3.41
CA PHE A 58 -7.68 -17.63 3.77
C PHE A 58 -9.17 -17.90 4.07
N GLN A 59 -9.78 -18.90 3.43
CA GLN A 59 -11.16 -19.27 3.73
C GLN A 59 -11.33 -19.86 5.14
N SER A 60 -10.32 -20.59 5.62
CA SER A 60 -10.38 -21.32 6.90
C SER A 60 -9.82 -20.58 8.11
N HIS A 61 -9.15 -19.42 7.91
CA HIS A 61 -8.49 -18.65 8.95
C HIS A 61 -9.14 -17.27 9.14
N HIS A 62 -8.84 -16.62 10.28
CA HIS A 62 -9.31 -15.26 10.58
C HIS A 62 -8.66 -14.24 9.67
N LEU A 63 -7.33 -14.34 9.47
CA LEU A 63 -6.55 -13.45 8.61
C LEU A 63 -7.12 -13.46 7.18
N LYS A 64 -7.23 -12.27 6.56
CA LYS A 64 -7.68 -12.12 5.17
C LYS A 64 -6.66 -11.35 4.35
N MET A 65 -6.57 -11.66 3.07
CA MET A 65 -5.78 -10.85 2.15
C MET A 65 -6.46 -9.49 1.97
N LEU A 66 -5.77 -8.43 2.35
CA LEU A 66 -6.25 -7.05 2.20
C LEU A 66 -6.06 -6.58 0.77
N SER A 67 -4.83 -6.65 0.28
CA SER A 67 -4.49 -6.19 -1.05
C SER A 67 -3.45 -7.07 -1.74
N TYR A 68 -3.47 -7.03 -3.07
CA TYR A 68 -2.37 -7.42 -3.93
C TYR A 68 -1.45 -6.20 -4.09
N ASN A 69 -0.26 -6.23 -3.52
CA ASN A 69 0.69 -5.10 -3.48
C ASN A 69 1.96 -5.43 -4.30
N ALA A 70 2.11 -4.95 -5.56
CA ALA A 70 1.25 -4.04 -6.24
C ALA A 70 1.30 -4.24 -7.77
N LEU A 71 0.38 -3.57 -8.49
CA LEU A 71 0.55 -3.29 -9.91
C LEU A 71 1.38 -2.01 -10.05
N CYS A 72 2.67 -2.17 -10.33
CA CYS A 72 3.61 -1.06 -10.42
C CYS A 72 3.63 -0.40 -11.80
N PHE A 73 3.89 0.92 -11.81
CA PHE A 73 4.18 1.72 -13.00
C PHE A 73 3.04 1.73 -14.01
N PHE A 74 1.81 2.01 -13.52
CA PHE A 74 0.60 1.87 -14.32
C PHE A 74 0.39 2.99 -15.34
N ASN A 75 0.90 4.19 -15.11
CA ASN A 75 0.63 5.40 -15.91
C ASN A 75 1.85 5.86 -16.74
N MET A 76 1.64 6.89 -17.58
CA MET A 76 2.70 7.54 -18.38
C MET A 76 3.46 6.61 -19.34
N LYS A 77 2.81 5.57 -19.86
CA LYS A 77 3.38 4.64 -20.82
C LYS A 77 3.44 5.29 -22.20
N GLN A 78 4.61 5.20 -22.86
CA GLN A 78 4.88 5.92 -24.09
C GLN A 78 4.38 5.19 -25.33
N THR A 79 4.35 3.85 -25.29
CA THR A 79 3.94 3.03 -26.44
C THR A 79 2.65 2.26 -26.14
N GLN A 80 1.94 1.87 -27.20
CA GLN A 80 0.76 1.01 -27.07
C GLN A 80 1.13 -0.36 -26.46
N GLU A 81 2.29 -0.91 -26.83
CA GLU A 81 2.80 -2.18 -26.28
C GLU A 81 2.98 -2.11 -24.76
N GLU A 82 3.55 -1.01 -24.22
CA GLU A 82 3.68 -0.80 -22.77
C GLU A 82 2.32 -0.69 -22.09
N LYS A 83 1.36 0.01 -22.70
CA LYS A 83 -0.02 0.13 -22.20
C LYS A 83 -0.70 -1.23 -22.16
N ASP A 84 -0.58 -1.99 -23.22
CA ASP A 84 -1.16 -3.34 -23.31
C ASP A 84 -0.53 -4.30 -22.29
N ALA A 85 0.77 -4.18 -22.04
CA ALA A 85 1.46 -4.97 -21.01
C ALA A 85 0.94 -4.67 -19.59
N VAL A 86 0.68 -3.40 -19.26
CA VAL A 86 0.06 -3.03 -17.98
C VAL A 86 -1.33 -3.64 -17.85
N MET A 87 -2.15 -3.59 -18.90
CA MET A 87 -3.49 -4.15 -18.87
C MET A 87 -3.50 -5.69 -18.83
N ALA A 88 -2.55 -6.35 -19.49
CA ALA A 88 -2.38 -7.80 -19.40
C ALA A 88 -1.93 -8.22 -17.98
N LYS A 89 -1.03 -7.46 -17.34
CA LYS A 89 -0.64 -7.70 -15.97
C LYS A 89 -1.82 -7.52 -15.00
N LEU A 90 -2.67 -6.51 -15.22
CA LEU A 90 -3.89 -6.31 -14.46
C LEU A 90 -4.83 -7.51 -14.58
N ASP A 91 -5.04 -8.05 -15.78
CA ASP A 91 -5.88 -9.24 -16.01
C ASP A 91 -5.36 -10.45 -15.22
N GLN A 92 -4.04 -10.65 -15.19
CA GLN A 92 -3.42 -11.70 -14.39
C GLN A 92 -3.67 -11.50 -12.89
N ILE A 93 -3.46 -10.27 -12.39
CA ILE A 93 -3.69 -9.95 -10.98
C ILE A 93 -5.17 -10.12 -10.59
N ILE A 94 -6.12 -9.76 -11.46
CA ILE A 94 -7.54 -9.99 -11.24
C ILE A 94 -7.84 -11.49 -11.09
N ALA A 95 -7.23 -12.33 -11.94
CA ALA A 95 -7.39 -13.78 -11.85
C ALA A 95 -6.85 -14.33 -10.52
N ASP A 96 -5.67 -13.86 -10.10
CA ASP A 96 -5.07 -14.24 -8.82
C ASP A 96 -5.92 -13.77 -7.63
N CYS A 97 -6.36 -12.51 -7.66
CA CYS A 97 -7.25 -11.95 -6.62
C CYS A 97 -8.54 -12.75 -6.46
N ASN A 98 -9.14 -13.22 -7.56
CA ASN A 98 -10.35 -14.05 -7.51
C ASN A 98 -10.09 -15.39 -6.83
N LYS A 99 -8.94 -16.03 -7.05
CA LYS A 99 -8.55 -17.29 -6.38
C LYS A 99 -8.26 -17.07 -4.89
N LEU A 100 -7.62 -15.96 -4.57
CA LEU A 100 -7.20 -15.60 -3.20
C LEU A 100 -8.34 -14.97 -2.37
N GLY A 101 -9.46 -14.59 -2.99
CA GLY A 101 -10.54 -13.85 -2.32
C GLY A 101 -10.18 -12.38 -2.03
N CYS A 102 -9.12 -11.85 -2.65
CA CYS A 102 -8.68 -10.47 -2.51
C CYS A 102 -9.61 -9.52 -3.27
N LYS A 103 -9.90 -8.35 -2.67
CA LYS A 103 -10.79 -7.34 -3.25
C LYS A 103 -10.13 -5.98 -3.42
N MET A 104 -8.81 -5.91 -3.36
CA MET A 104 -8.08 -4.67 -3.58
C MET A 104 -6.72 -4.91 -4.25
N ILE A 105 -6.39 -4.05 -5.19
CA ILE A 105 -5.09 -3.98 -5.84
C ILE A 105 -4.51 -2.60 -5.54
N VAL A 106 -3.32 -2.57 -4.95
CA VAL A 106 -2.54 -1.33 -4.86
C VAL A 106 -1.94 -1.05 -6.22
N VAL A 107 -2.10 0.18 -6.70
CA VAL A 107 -1.52 0.63 -7.98
C VAL A 107 -0.48 1.72 -7.70
N VAL A 108 0.74 1.48 -8.16
CA VAL A 108 1.89 2.36 -7.93
C VAL A 108 2.20 3.14 -9.21
N PRO A 109 2.38 4.48 -9.13
CA PRO A 109 2.66 5.31 -10.29
C PRO A 109 4.04 5.03 -10.90
N SER A 110 4.22 5.45 -12.15
CA SER A 110 5.50 5.33 -12.84
C SER A 110 6.55 6.26 -12.24
N MET A 111 7.81 5.84 -12.33
CA MET A 111 8.98 6.58 -11.86
C MET A 111 9.94 6.86 -13.02
N ASP A 112 10.85 7.80 -12.81
CA ASP A 112 11.94 8.13 -13.74
C ASP A 112 11.44 8.32 -15.19
N LEU A 113 10.42 9.19 -15.34
CA LEU A 113 9.81 9.43 -16.66
C LEU A 113 10.86 9.82 -17.70
N THR A 114 10.95 9.05 -18.77
CA THR A 114 11.87 9.30 -19.88
C THR A 114 11.49 10.54 -20.68
N VAL A 115 10.22 10.88 -20.70
CA VAL A 115 9.68 12.11 -21.27
C VAL A 115 9.15 12.98 -20.13
N PRO A 116 9.69 14.19 -19.94
CA PRO A 116 9.17 15.11 -18.93
C PRO A 116 7.70 15.42 -19.17
N ALA A 117 6.92 15.47 -18.08
CA ALA A 117 5.50 15.78 -18.13
C ALA A 117 5.13 16.74 -16.99
N THR A 118 4.13 17.56 -17.23
CA THR A 118 3.53 18.43 -16.22
C THR A 118 2.61 17.63 -15.29
N VAL A 119 2.29 18.20 -14.13
CA VAL A 119 1.32 17.58 -13.19
C VAL A 119 -0.04 17.36 -13.87
N ASP A 120 -0.49 18.29 -14.72
CA ASP A 120 -1.77 18.17 -15.45
C ASP A 120 -1.74 17.01 -16.45
N GLU A 121 -0.66 16.86 -17.24
CA GLU A 121 -0.50 15.75 -18.18
C GLU A 121 -0.46 14.40 -17.45
N ILE A 122 0.22 14.33 -16.31
CA ILE A 122 0.27 13.12 -15.47
C ILE A 122 -1.12 12.78 -14.94
N ARG A 123 -1.88 13.79 -14.47
CA ARG A 123 -3.24 13.61 -13.99
C ARG A 123 -4.17 13.11 -15.10
N GLU A 124 -4.16 13.76 -16.26
CA GLU A 124 -5.00 13.37 -17.42
C GLU A 124 -4.73 11.92 -17.86
N ASP A 125 -3.44 11.55 -17.98
CA ASP A 125 -3.05 10.17 -18.32
C ASP A 125 -3.51 9.18 -17.25
N ALA A 126 -3.22 9.44 -15.97
CA ALA A 126 -3.59 8.55 -14.87
C ALA A 126 -5.12 8.35 -14.78
N VAL A 127 -5.90 9.42 -14.95
CA VAL A 127 -7.38 9.36 -14.98
C VAL A 127 -7.86 8.48 -16.14
N ALA A 128 -7.30 8.66 -17.33
CA ALA A 128 -7.66 7.86 -18.50
C ALA A 128 -7.35 6.37 -18.28
N VAL A 129 -6.16 6.05 -17.81
CA VAL A 129 -5.73 4.68 -17.53
C VAL A 129 -6.60 4.03 -16.45
N LEU A 130 -6.86 4.73 -15.34
CA LEU A 130 -7.71 4.21 -14.27
C LEU A 130 -9.14 3.94 -14.72
N LYS A 131 -9.72 4.80 -15.56
CA LYS A 131 -11.07 4.56 -16.14
C LYS A 131 -11.11 3.29 -16.99
N GLU A 132 -10.03 2.97 -17.73
CA GLU A 132 -9.94 1.71 -18.45
C GLU A 132 -9.74 0.50 -17.48
N MET A 133 -8.92 0.65 -16.45
CA MET A 133 -8.73 -0.39 -15.42
C MET A 133 -10.04 -0.69 -14.68
N VAL A 134 -10.85 0.33 -14.38
CA VAL A 134 -12.16 0.16 -13.72
C VAL A 134 -13.04 -0.79 -14.49
N LYS A 135 -13.12 -0.69 -15.83
CA LYS A 135 -13.93 -1.57 -16.66
C LYS A 135 -13.56 -3.07 -16.47
N LYS A 136 -12.30 -3.34 -16.14
CA LYS A 136 -11.80 -4.70 -15.91
C LYS A 136 -12.06 -5.18 -14.47
N VAL A 137 -11.88 -4.32 -13.47
CA VAL A 137 -12.01 -4.72 -12.06
C VAL A 137 -13.44 -4.69 -11.54
N GLU A 138 -14.32 -3.85 -12.12
CA GLU A 138 -15.70 -3.67 -11.68
C GLU A 138 -16.52 -4.98 -11.69
N PRO A 139 -16.48 -5.86 -12.71
CA PRO A 139 -17.19 -7.13 -12.71
C PRO A 139 -16.79 -8.06 -11.55
N HIS A 140 -15.61 -7.85 -10.96
CA HIS A 140 -15.05 -8.64 -9.87
C HIS A 140 -15.21 -7.95 -8.50
N GLY A 141 -15.70 -6.70 -8.48
CA GLY A 141 -15.80 -5.89 -7.26
C GLY A 141 -14.46 -5.63 -6.60
N ILE A 142 -13.38 -5.53 -7.41
CA ILE A 142 -12.03 -5.28 -6.93
C ILE A 142 -11.76 -3.77 -6.94
N LYS A 143 -11.22 -3.25 -5.85
CA LYS A 143 -10.82 -1.85 -5.70
C LYS A 143 -9.41 -1.62 -6.27
N LEU A 144 -9.19 -0.45 -6.84
CA LEU A 144 -7.89 0.09 -7.21
C LEU A 144 -7.50 1.17 -6.19
N SER A 145 -6.44 0.95 -5.45
CA SER A 145 -5.95 1.87 -4.43
C SER A 145 -4.65 2.50 -4.88
N ILE A 146 -4.66 3.80 -5.23
CA ILE A 146 -3.45 4.51 -5.65
C ILE A 146 -2.58 4.73 -4.41
N GLU A 147 -1.37 4.21 -4.43
CA GLU A 147 -0.33 4.57 -3.49
C GLU A 147 0.59 5.59 -4.15
N PHE A 148 0.44 6.87 -3.77
CA PHE A 148 1.40 7.89 -4.19
C PHE A 148 2.73 7.65 -3.46
N CYS A 149 3.83 7.70 -4.19
CA CYS A 149 5.13 7.38 -3.63
C CYS A 149 5.96 8.66 -3.45
N GLY A 150 6.31 8.97 -2.21
CA GLY A 150 6.95 10.22 -1.81
C GLY A 150 8.41 10.34 -2.22
N ALA A 151 8.70 10.35 -3.53
CA ALA A 151 10.02 10.58 -4.10
C ALA A 151 9.95 11.53 -5.30
N PRO A 152 10.98 12.38 -5.53
CA PRO A 152 10.97 13.36 -6.62
C PRO A 152 10.83 12.76 -8.02
N THR A 153 11.22 11.51 -8.20
CA THR A 153 11.16 10.81 -9.50
C THR A 153 9.84 10.09 -9.76
N MET A 154 8.97 9.99 -8.77
CA MET A 154 7.66 9.37 -8.93
C MET A 154 6.70 10.34 -9.62
N SER A 155 5.94 9.85 -10.59
CA SER A 155 5.01 10.69 -11.35
C SER A 155 3.87 11.24 -10.50
N ILE A 156 3.37 10.45 -9.54
CA ILE A 156 2.36 10.88 -8.55
C ILE A 156 3.02 10.76 -7.18
N ASN A 157 3.56 11.85 -6.65
CA ASN A 157 4.41 11.83 -5.47
C ASN A 157 3.88 12.61 -4.27
N ARG A 158 2.65 13.13 -4.35
CA ARG A 158 1.98 13.83 -3.26
C ARG A 158 0.54 13.40 -3.13
N PHE A 159 0.02 13.50 -1.93
CA PHE A 159 -1.38 13.18 -1.63
C PHE A 159 -2.37 13.99 -2.47
N GLU A 160 -2.20 15.30 -2.56
CA GLU A 160 -3.08 16.19 -3.31
C GLU A 160 -3.18 15.81 -4.78
N TYR A 161 -2.09 15.38 -5.41
CA TYR A 161 -2.10 14.92 -6.81
C TYR A 161 -2.88 13.60 -6.98
N ALA A 162 -2.68 12.65 -6.06
CA ALA A 162 -3.44 11.40 -6.05
C ALA A 162 -4.93 11.67 -5.77
N TYR A 163 -5.24 12.61 -4.87
CA TYR A 163 -6.61 12.94 -4.51
C TYR A 163 -7.37 13.62 -5.65
N ASP A 164 -6.73 14.52 -6.40
CA ASP A 164 -7.30 15.13 -7.60
C ASP A 164 -7.63 14.06 -8.66
N ILE A 165 -6.71 13.11 -8.90
CA ILE A 165 -6.93 11.99 -9.83
C ILE A 165 -8.13 11.14 -9.40
N VAL A 166 -8.18 10.72 -8.13
CA VAL A 166 -9.27 9.88 -7.61
C VAL A 166 -10.61 10.62 -7.65
N THR A 167 -10.61 11.93 -7.42
CA THR A 167 -11.80 12.78 -7.50
C THR A 167 -12.29 12.90 -8.93
N GLU A 168 -11.40 13.06 -9.92
CA GLU A 168 -11.75 13.18 -11.33
C GLU A 168 -12.17 11.84 -11.97
N VAL A 169 -11.61 10.71 -11.51
CA VAL A 169 -12.10 9.37 -11.90
C VAL A 169 -13.52 9.16 -11.41
N ASP A 170 -13.85 9.66 -10.23
CA ASP A 170 -15.15 9.63 -9.57
C ASP A 170 -15.83 8.24 -9.60
N HIS A 171 -15.12 7.22 -9.17
CA HIS A 171 -15.63 5.86 -9.12
C HIS A 171 -15.44 5.23 -7.72
N PRO A 172 -16.46 4.49 -7.18
CA PRO A 172 -16.39 3.94 -5.82
C PRO A 172 -15.32 2.87 -5.62
N LEU A 173 -14.83 2.27 -6.70
CA LEU A 173 -13.74 1.29 -6.66
C LEU A 173 -12.35 1.92 -6.80
N VAL A 174 -12.24 3.25 -6.92
CA VAL A 174 -10.95 3.95 -7.01
C VAL A 174 -10.74 4.83 -5.79
N GLY A 175 -9.63 4.62 -5.11
CA GLY A 175 -9.30 5.36 -3.88
C GLY A 175 -7.79 5.40 -3.65
N ILE A 176 -7.40 5.73 -2.44
CA ILE A 176 -6.02 6.03 -2.05
C ILE A 176 -5.57 5.08 -0.94
N THR A 177 -4.37 4.56 -1.05
CA THR A 177 -3.56 4.08 0.06
C THR A 177 -2.79 5.27 0.60
N LEU A 178 -3.14 5.70 1.81
CA LEU A 178 -2.47 6.81 2.48
C LEU A 178 -1.29 6.26 3.27
N ASP A 179 -0.09 6.40 2.72
CA ASP A 179 1.15 6.14 3.44
C ASP A 179 1.69 7.43 4.07
N GLN A 180 1.88 7.42 5.38
CA GLN A 180 2.29 8.64 6.10
C GLN A 180 3.77 8.98 5.89
N TYR A 181 4.64 8.00 5.58
CA TYR A 181 6.01 8.26 5.17
C TYR A 181 6.02 9.02 3.85
N HIS A 182 5.31 8.52 2.83
CA HIS A 182 5.22 9.15 1.53
C HIS A 182 4.58 10.54 1.61
N PHE A 183 3.56 10.69 2.44
CA PHE A 183 2.93 12.00 2.69
C PHE A 183 3.93 13.02 3.23
N HIS A 184 4.75 12.63 4.20
CA HIS A 184 5.75 13.52 4.81
C HIS A 184 6.94 13.77 3.87
N ALA A 185 7.45 12.74 3.19
CA ALA A 185 8.69 12.79 2.41
C ALA A 185 8.70 13.85 1.31
N MET A 186 7.55 14.11 0.69
CA MET A 186 7.39 15.15 -0.34
C MET A 186 6.60 16.37 0.14
N ALA A 187 6.40 16.51 1.45
CA ALA A 187 5.65 17.61 2.05
C ALA A 187 4.25 17.77 1.43
N SER A 188 3.48 16.68 1.35
CA SER A 188 2.08 16.74 0.95
C SER A 188 1.29 17.71 1.82
N GLU A 189 0.28 18.34 1.24
CA GLU A 189 -0.46 19.41 1.88
C GLU A 189 -1.48 18.87 2.91
N TRP A 190 -1.27 19.18 4.19
CA TRP A 190 -2.24 18.86 5.24
C TRP A 190 -3.64 19.43 4.95
N ALA A 191 -3.70 20.63 4.36
CA ALA A 191 -4.97 21.24 4.01
C ALA A 191 -5.75 20.45 2.95
N ALA A 192 -5.08 19.71 2.09
CA ALA A 192 -5.72 18.79 1.14
C ALA A 192 -6.26 17.56 1.86
N LEU A 193 -5.50 16.94 2.75
CA LEU A 193 -5.96 15.79 3.54
C LEU A 193 -7.13 16.18 4.48
N GLU A 194 -7.05 17.34 5.14
CA GLU A 194 -8.09 17.82 6.07
C GLU A 194 -9.44 18.12 5.41
N LYS A 195 -9.46 18.27 4.08
CA LYS A 195 -10.66 18.51 3.27
C LYS A 195 -11.10 17.29 2.46
N ALA A 196 -10.32 16.21 2.47
CA ALA A 196 -10.61 15.04 1.69
C ALA A 196 -11.89 14.32 2.17
N ASP A 197 -12.55 13.62 1.26
CA ASP A 197 -13.57 12.63 1.61
C ASP A 197 -12.88 11.36 2.09
N GLY A 198 -13.01 11.03 3.37
CA GLY A 198 -12.40 9.85 3.97
C GLY A 198 -12.82 8.52 3.35
N LYS A 199 -13.95 8.48 2.62
CA LYS A 199 -14.39 7.31 1.86
C LYS A 199 -13.49 6.98 0.66
N LYS A 200 -12.75 7.97 0.17
CA LYS A 200 -11.77 7.81 -0.90
C LYS A 200 -10.43 7.27 -0.40
N ILE A 201 -10.21 7.19 0.92
CA ILE A 201 -9.02 6.57 1.51
C ILE A 201 -9.38 5.15 1.93
N PHE A 202 -8.76 4.15 1.32
CA PHE A 202 -9.10 2.74 1.52
C PHE A 202 -8.24 2.09 2.61
N VAL A 203 -6.98 2.48 2.70
CA VAL A 203 -5.99 1.94 3.64
C VAL A 203 -5.13 3.06 4.19
N TRP A 204 -4.74 2.93 5.45
CA TRP A 204 -3.71 3.74 6.08
C TRP A 204 -2.46 2.88 6.31
N HIS A 205 -1.39 3.14 5.55
CA HIS A 205 -0.07 2.56 5.80
C HIS A 205 0.61 3.30 6.94
N LEU A 206 0.84 2.56 8.02
CA LEU A 206 1.44 3.03 9.27
C LEU A 206 2.93 2.76 9.27
N ASN A 207 3.71 3.78 9.55
CA ASN A 207 5.16 3.73 9.73
C ASN A 207 5.63 4.94 10.54
N GLY A 208 6.86 4.91 11.01
CA GLY A 208 7.61 6.07 11.48
C GLY A 208 8.62 6.50 10.42
N MET A 209 9.32 7.61 10.67
CA MET A 209 10.32 8.15 9.75
C MET A 209 11.43 8.88 10.49
N GLU A 210 12.69 8.64 10.10
CA GLU A 210 13.81 9.50 10.51
C GLU A 210 13.61 10.90 9.94
N ASN A 211 13.96 11.92 10.72
CA ASN A 211 13.87 13.31 10.27
C ASN A 211 14.85 13.57 9.11
N MET A 212 14.32 13.99 7.98
CA MET A 212 15.07 14.29 6.75
C MET A 212 14.44 15.49 6.05
N PRO A 213 15.24 16.27 5.27
CA PRO A 213 14.68 17.30 4.41
C PRO A 213 13.68 16.72 3.41
N CYS A 214 12.53 17.39 3.22
CA CYS A 214 11.57 17.01 2.20
C CYS A 214 12.20 16.95 0.81
N GLY A 215 11.86 15.95 0.03
CA GLY A 215 12.46 15.68 -1.28
C GLY A 215 13.86 15.06 -1.26
N ALA A 216 14.52 14.98 -0.09
CA ALA A 216 15.78 14.26 0.08
C ALA A 216 15.57 12.75 0.30
N ALA A 217 14.35 12.37 0.54
CA ALA A 217 13.94 10.97 0.76
C ALA A 217 13.97 10.10 -0.52
N TYR A 218 14.61 10.57 -1.56
CA TYR A 218 14.80 9.85 -2.80
C TYR A 218 15.40 8.47 -2.57
N ASN A 219 14.67 7.43 -2.97
CA ASN A 219 15.04 6.03 -2.76
C ASN A 219 15.40 5.67 -1.31
N ASN A 220 14.77 6.30 -0.33
CA ASN A 220 15.19 6.15 1.04
C ASN A 220 14.08 5.61 1.96
N ASP A 221 13.22 4.73 1.43
CA ASP A 221 12.26 3.94 2.22
C ASP A 221 12.93 3.24 3.41
N GLU A 222 14.23 3.00 3.31
CA GLU A 222 15.09 2.48 4.39
C GLU A 222 15.14 3.38 5.63
N LYS A 223 14.66 4.62 5.56
CA LYS A 223 14.55 5.56 6.67
C LYS A 223 13.24 5.46 7.45
N ARG A 224 12.40 4.49 7.10
CA ARG A 224 11.22 4.16 7.90
C ARG A 224 11.63 3.61 9.26
N LEU A 225 10.81 3.88 10.27
CA LEU A 225 10.96 3.41 11.65
C LEU A 225 9.69 2.70 12.10
N TRP A 226 9.80 1.91 13.15
CA TRP A 226 8.59 1.54 13.90
C TRP A 226 7.94 2.81 14.45
N PRO A 227 6.60 2.98 14.33
CA PRO A 227 5.89 4.15 14.85
C PRO A 227 6.19 4.42 16.33
N GLY A 228 6.64 5.64 16.62
CA GLY A 228 7.00 6.07 17.96
C GLY A 228 8.38 5.60 18.47
N GLU A 229 9.18 4.99 17.63
CA GLU A 229 10.58 4.66 17.96
C GLU A 229 11.43 5.93 18.10
N PRO A 230 12.50 5.91 18.93
CA PRO A 230 13.40 7.06 19.01
C PRO A 230 13.91 7.53 17.66
N GLY A 231 13.70 8.82 17.37
CA GLY A 231 14.05 9.42 16.07
C GLY A 231 12.87 9.54 15.08
N ASP A 232 11.72 8.95 15.40
CA ASP A 232 10.51 9.13 14.60
C ASP A 232 10.00 10.57 14.66
N CYS A 233 9.88 11.20 13.48
CA CYS A 233 9.47 12.60 13.36
C CYS A 233 8.00 12.79 12.94
N LEU A 234 7.25 11.70 12.71
CA LEU A 234 5.87 11.81 12.23
C LEU A 234 4.90 12.18 13.35
N ASP A 235 3.97 13.07 13.06
CA ASP A 235 2.89 13.45 13.97
C ASP A 235 1.71 12.45 13.88
N HIS A 236 1.88 11.28 14.47
CA HIS A 236 0.88 10.20 14.48
C HIS A 236 -0.49 10.65 15.01
N LYS A 237 -0.49 11.56 15.98
CA LYS A 237 -1.74 12.07 16.54
C LYS A 237 -2.50 12.87 15.49
N ARG A 238 -1.81 13.74 14.74
CA ARG A 238 -2.43 14.54 13.70
C ARG A 238 -2.99 13.69 12.57
N TYR A 239 -2.27 12.62 12.15
CA TYR A 239 -2.80 11.67 11.17
C TYR A 239 -4.09 11.02 11.66
N ALA A 240 -4.08 10.45 12.87
CA ALA A 240 -5.26 9.79 13.44
C ALA A 240 -6.44 10.75 13.60
N ASP A 241 -6.22 11.95 14.17
CA ASP A 241 -7.26 12.95 14.35
C ASP A 241 -7.85 13.43 13.01
N THR A 242 -6.99 13.62 11.99
CA THR A 242 -7.43 14.04 10.67
C THR A 242 -8.27 12.96 10.00
N LEU A 243 -7.80 11.70 10.02
CA LEU A 243 -8.53 10.57 9.46
C LEU A 243 -9.89 10.37 10.13
N LYS A 244 -9.97 10.49 11.46
CA LYS A 244 -11.26 10.45 12.19
C LYS A 244 -12.18 11.58 11.74
N LYS A 245 -11.64 12.81 11.66
CA LYS A 245 -12.41 14.02 11.30
C LYS A 245 -13.01 13.94 9.90
N ILE A 246 -12.27 13.41 8.92
CA ILE A 246 -12.73 13.30 7.53
C ILE A 246 -13.59 12.07 7.28
N GLY A 247 -13.82 11.22 8.30
CA GLY A 247 -14.66 10.02 8.18
C GLY A 247 -13.98 8.88 7.42
N PHE A 248 -12.72 8.59 7.75
CA PHE A 248 -12.00 7.44 7.18
C PHE A 248 -12.78 6.14 7.43
N GLU A 249 -13.40 5.60 6.39
CA GLU A 249 -14.21 4.38 6.46
C GLU A 249 -13.41 3.11 6.11
N GLY A 250 -12.19 3.23 5.58
CA GLY A 250 -11.33 2.09 5.24
C GLY A 250 -11.11 1.15 6.42
N GLY A 251 -11.00 1.74 7.61
CA GLY A 251 -11.03 1.00 8.88
C GLY A 251 -9.83 0.06 9.08
N VAL A 252 -8.79 0.17 8.24
CA VAL A 252 -7.60 -0.67 8.27
C VAL A 252 -6.35 0.20 8.41
N CYS A 253 -5.52 -0.16 9.39
CA CYS A 253 -4.20 0.40 9.60
C CYS A 253 -3.17 -0.71 9.37
N THR A 254 -2.37 -0.61 8.32
CA THR A 254 -1.40 -1.63 7.92
C THR A 254 0.01 -1.16 8.23
N MET A 255 0.76 -1.95 9.01
CA MET A 255 2.17 -1.69 9.26
C MET A 255 2.99 -1.91 8.00
N GLU A 256 3.74 -0.87 7.56
CA GLU A 256 4.63 -0.95 6.41
C GLU A 256 5.95 -0.24 6.67
N VAL A 257 7.02 -1.01 6.88
CA VAL A 257 8.35 -0.49 7.20
C VAL A 257 9.43 -1.20 6.40
N PHE A 258 10.09 -0.48 5.51
CA PHE A 258 11.24 -0.97 4.73
C PHE A 258 12.53 -0.55 5.44
N ARG A 259 13.09 -1.42 6.30
CA ARG A 259 14.33 -1.06 6.99
C ARG A 259 15.32 -2.22 7.02
N PRO A 260 16.53 -2.06 6.42
CA PRO A 260 17.53 -3.12 6.35
C PRO A 260 17.93 -3.69 7.72
N ASP A 261 17.93 -2.86 8.77
CA ASP A 261 18.26 -3.32 10.12
C ASP A 261 17.19 -4.27 10.67
N TYR A 262 15.93 -4.08 10.30
CA TYR A 262 14.85 -4.94 10.76
C TYR A 262 14.80 -6.28 10.02
N TYR A 263 15.35 -6.34 8.81
CA TYR A 263 15.51 -7.61 8.08
C TYR A 263 16.55 -8.55 8.69
N LYS A 264 17.34 -8.08 9.68
CA LYS A 264 18.26 -8.92 10.47
C LYS A 264 17.52 -9.72 11.55
N LEU A 265 16.30 -9.34 11.88
CA LEU A 265 15.43 -10.11 12.76
C LEU A 265 14.95 -11.38 12.04
N SER A 266 14.54 -12.37 12.81
CA SER A 266 13.74 -13.47 12.25
C SER A 266 12.36 -12.95 11.84
N ASN A 267 11.69 -13.64 10.91
CA ASN A 267 10.32 -13.29 10.52
C ASN A 267 9.40 -13.21 11.75
N GLU A 268 9.51 -14.18 12.67
CA GLU A 268 8.69 -14.18 13.87
C GLU A 268 8.94 -12.97 14.78
N GLU A 269 10.20 -12.59 14.99
CA GLU A 269 10.52 -11.38 15.79
C GLU A 269 10.00 -10.11 15.12
N ASN A 270 10.13 -10.01 13.79
CA ASN A 270 9.67 -8.87 13.00
C ASN A 270 8.14 -8.74 13.09
N ILE A 271 7.40 -9.81 12.73
CA ILE A 271 5.93 -9.82 12.74
C ILE A 271 5.37 -9.60 14.15
N LYS A 272 5.97 -10.22 15.17
CA LYS A 272 5.60 -10.00 16.56
C LYS A 272 5.78 -8.53 16.96
N LYS A 273 6.92 -7.93 16.61
CA LYS A 273 7.19 -6.51 16.89
C LYS A 273 6.20 -5.61 16.17
N ALA A 274 5.93 -5.87 14.88
CA ALA A 274 4.93 -5.17 14.10
C ALA A 274 3.55 -5.22 14.79
N ALA A 275 3.12 -6.40 15.25
CA ALA A 275 1.84 -6.56 15.94
C ALA A 275 1.78 -5.77 17.24
N GLU A 276 2.83 -5.82 18.07
CA GLU A 276 2.91 -5.07 19.33
C GLU A 276 2.81 -3.56 19.10
N VAL A 277 3.57 -3.05 18.13
CA VAL A 277 3.61 -1.61 17.82
C VAL A 277 2.28 -1.14 17.21
N THR A 278 1.71 -1.88 16.25
CA THR A 278 0.43 -1.53 15.64
C THR A 278 -0.69 -1.49 16.68
N LYS A 279 -0.77 -2.51 17.55
CA LYS A 279 -1.76 -2.55 18.64
C LYS A 279 -1.62 -1.38 19.60
N ALA A 280 -0.38 -1.08 20.01
CA ALA A 280 -0.12 0.05 20.89
C ALA A 280 -0.47 1.39 20.25
N HIS A 281 -0.17 1.55 18.96
CA HIS A 281 -0.48 2.76 18.20
C HIS A 281 -1.99 2.97 18.07
N VAL A 282 -2.73 1.93 17.66
CA VAL A 282 -4.19 2.00 17.53
C VAL A 282 -4.84 2.24 18.90
N ALA A 283 -4.40 1.57 19.97
CA ALA A 283 -4.90 1.81 21.31
C ALA A 283 -4.66 3.25 21.78
N LYS A 284 -3.52 3.85 21.41
CA LYS A 284 -3.16 5.21 21.83
C LYS A 284 -3.88 6.31 21.07
N TYR A 285 -4.04 6.13 19.76
CA TYR A 285 -4.50 7.23 18.89
C TYR A 285 -5.88 7.00 18.27
N TRP A 286 -6.39 5.75 18.29
CA TRP A 286 -7.68 5.42 17.68
C TRP A 286 -8.76 4.96 18.68
N ALA A 287 -8.39 4.71 19.93
CA ALA A 287 -9.40 4.50 20.98
C ALA A 287 -10.27 5.75 21.16
N ASP A 288 -11.56 5.54 21.44
CA ASP A 288 -12.57 6.58 21.70
C ASP A 288 -12.25 7.37 22.97
#